data_bfcc670551df5d886915f48b0e572378
#
_entry.id   bfcc670551df5d886915f48b0e572378
#
_cell.length_a   1.000
_cell.length_b   1.000
_cell.length_c   1.000
_cell.angle_alpha   90.00
_cell.angle_beta   90.00
_cell.angle_gamma   90.00
#
_symmetry.space_group_name_H-M   'P 1'
#
loop_
_entity.id
_entity.type
_entity.pdbx_description
1 polymer ?
#
loop_
_entity_poly.entity_id
_entity_poly.type
_entity_poly.pdbx_seq_one_letter_code
_entity_poly.pdbx_strand_id
1 'polypeptide(L)'
;QRFVAWYLRNVLFRDMNETRDDITDGAGDKQIDAIVIDDDNNLIRIIQGKYLQGGVVDAEPLREVLSSWIQLKDLARLQNVANTKLQRKLSELAAALDEDYEVSFELITTGVLTESAQDDLETFQKQLAALGEKDDFDATIHVIDNEELRRRYEYAIESDNPSINYKLSLTGSKFMFNEIAGTPVLVVALPLKECIKLPGIKDGTLFQKNVRQSLGTSNAVNKGIRNTITGDKRADFFFFHNGVTALCNKMELSGGELSLHGLSVVNGCQSLNTILSCSETVKKVDDAFVLFRVYEIP
;
A
#
# COMPACT_ATOMS: atom_id res chain seq x y z
N GLN A 1 20.62 -11.32 -0.39
CA GLN A 1 20.24 -10.77 -1.72
C GLN A 1 19.10 -11.53 -2.39
N ARG A 2 19.26 -12.85 -2.70
CA ARG A 2 18.26 -13.61 -3.47
C ARG A 2 16.89 -13.66 -2.80
N PHE A 3 16.84 -13.78 -1.48
CA PHE A 3 15.61 -13.83 -0.72
C PHE A 3 14.89 -12.48 -0.73
N VAL A 4 15.60 -11.39 -0.48
CA VAL A 4 15.07 -10.03 -0.55
C VAL A 4 14.59 -9.74 -1.99
N ALA A 5 15.38 -10.05 -3.02
CA ALA A 5 14.97 -9.89 -4.41
C ALA A 5 13.69 -10.68 -4.75
N TRP A 6 13.57 -11.91 -4.22
CA TRP A 6 12.35 -12.70 -4.37
C TRP A 6 11.14 -12.03 -3.73
N TYR A 7 11.29 -11.51 -2.50
CA TYR A 7 10.24 -10.79 -1.79
C TYR A 7 9.79 -9.54 -2.56
N LEU A 8 10.73 -8.71 -2.99
CA LEU A 8 10.45 -7.51 -3.78
C LEU A 8 9.66 -7.85 -5.05
N ARG A 9 10.04 -8.92 -5.76
CA ARG A 9 9.40 -9.29 -7.03
C ARG A 9 8.06 -10.00 -6.88
N ASN A 10 7.94 -10.90 -5.90
CA ASN A 10 6.79 -11.80 -5.82
C ASN A 10 5.76 -11.40 -4.76
N VAL A 11 6.13 -10.53 -3.84
CA VAL A 11 5.25 -10.03 -2.79
C VAL A 11 4.97 -8.54 -2.95
N LEU A 12 5.98 -7.74 -3.31
CA LEU A 12 5.82 -6.31 -3.56
C LEU A 12 5.70 -5.95 -5.05
N PHE A 13 5.76 -6.95 -5.94
CA PHE A 13 5.59 -6.83 -7.40
C PHE A 13 6.51 -5.79 -8.07
N ARG A 14 7.66 -5.55 -7.49
CA ARG A 14 8.67 -4.69 -8.11
C ARG A 14 9.18 -5.32 -9.40
N ASP A 15 9.32 -4.56 -10.45
CA ASP A 15 9.91 -5.06 -11.68
C ASP A 15 11.43 -5.34 -11.51
N MET A 16 12.09 -5.83 -12.57
CA MET A 16 13.51 -6.20 -12.51
C MET A 16 14.42 -4.98 -12.27
N ASN A 17 14.07 -3.82 -12.83
CA ASN A 17 14.87 -2.60 -12.70
C ASN A 17 14.67 -1.98 -11.33
N GLU A 18 13.43 -1.86 -10.90
CA GLU A 18 13.05 -1.42 -9.56
C GLU A 18 13.70 -2.29 -8.49
N THR A 19 13.61 -3.64 -8.61
CA THR A 19 14.24 -4.58 -7.68
C THR A 19 15.75 -4.35 -7.58
N ARG A 20 16.42 -4.11 -8.72
CA ARG A 20 17.86 -3.83 -8.73
C ARG A 20 18.19 -2.52 -8.05
N ASP A 21 17.35 -1.51 -8.24
CA ASP A 21 17.53 -0.19 -7.65
C ASP A 21 17.24 -0.18 -6.14
N ASP A 22 16.24 -0.93 -5.70
CA ASP A 22 15.84 -1.00 -4.29
C ASP A 22 16.83 -1.78 -3.41
N ILE A 23 17.55 -2.76 -3.98
CA ILE A 23 18.52 -3.59 -3.23
C ILE A 23 19.77 -2.80 -2.91
N THR A 24 20.05 -2.66 -1.62
CA THR A 24 21.24 -2.00 -1.06
C THR A 24 22.27 -2.99 -0.48
N ASP A 25 21.90 -4.27 -0.34
CA ASP A 25 22.66 -5.36 0.27
C ASP A 25 24.09 -5.46 -0.29
N GLY A 26 25.05 -5.63 0.62
CA GLY A 26 26.49 -5.77 0.34
C GLY A 26 27.35 -5.31 1.52
N ALA A 27 28.66 -5.42 1.41
CA ALA A 27 29.55 -4.91 2.45
C ALA A 27 29.31 -3.41 2.70
N GLY A 28 28.99 -3.03 3.94
CA GLY A 28 28.69 -1.64 4.29
C GLY A 28 27.25 -1.20 4.05
N ASP A 29 26.30 -2.14 3.89
CA ASP A 29 24.85 -1.88 3.77
C ASP A 29 24.19 -1.43 5.08
N LYS A 30 24.93 -1.47 6.18
CA LYS A 30 24.45 -1.02 7.51
C LYS A 30 23.19 -1.73 7.98
N GLN A 31 23.02 -3.00 7.60
CA GLN A 31 21.86 -3.84 7.94
C GLN A 31 20.57 -3.39 7.25
N ILE A 32 20.71 -2.73 6.11
CA ILE A 32 19.62 -2.35 5.22
C ILE A 32 19.82 -3.10 3.91
N ASP A 33 19.02 -4.14 3.69
CA ASP A 33 19.14 -4.99 2.50
C ASP A 33 18.40 -4.41 1.30
N ALA A 34 17.31 -3.66 1.55
CA ALA A 34 16.60 -2.91 0.52
C ALA A 34 15.88 -1.69 1.10
N ILE A 35 15.69 -0.66 0.27
CA ILE A 35 14.84 0.49 0.52
C ILE A 35 13.86 0.60 -0.65
N VAL A 36 12.56 0.52 -0.35
CA VAL A 36 11.48 0.72 -1.33
C VAL A 36 10.78 2.02 -1.03
N ILE A 37 10.74 2.93 -2.00
CA ILE A 37 9.93 4.14 -1.94
C ILE A 37 8.68 3.89 -2.77
N ASP A 38 7.53 3.96 -2.12
CA ASP A 38 6.21 3.70 -2.69
C ASP A 38 5.44 5.03 -2.75
N ASP A 39 5.61 5.75 -3.85
CA ASP A 39 5.04 7.09 -4.07
C ASP A 39 3.50 7.08 -4.09
N ASP A 40 2.87 5.97 -4.48
CA ASP A 40 1.42 5.90 -4.53
C ASP A 40 0.78 5.75 -3.13
N ASN A 41 1.55 5.24 -2.18
CA ASN A 41 1.09 5.05 -0.80
C ASN A 41 1.76 6.00 0.19
N ASN A 42 2.67 6.87 -0.26
CA ASN A 42 3.53 7.71 0.59
C ASN A 42 4.22 6.87 1.68
N LEU A 43 4.80 5.74 1.28
CA LEU A 43 5.36 4.76 2.20
C LEU A 43 6.79 4.40 1.81
N ILE A 44 7.69 4.51 2.78
CA ILE A 44 9.07 4.04 2.68
C ILE A 44 9.19 2.73 3.45
N ARG A 45 9.67 1.66 2.79
CA ARG A 45 9.98 0.38 3.44
C ARG A 45 11.48 0.22 3.56
N ILE A 46 11.95 0.04 4.78
CA ILE A 46 13.35 -0.29 5.10
C ILE A 46 13.38 -1.78 5.43
N ILE A 47 13.96 -2.58 4.56
CA ILE A 47 13.84 -4.03 4.59
C ILE A 47 15.17 -4.67 4.97
N GLN A 48 15.10 -5.59 5.94
CA GLN A 48 16.16 -6.54 6.26
C GLN A 48 15.67 -7.98 6.08
N GLY A 49 16.46 -8.84 5.46
CA GLY A 49 16.09 -10.21 5.14
C GLY A 49 16.94 -11.25 5.85
N LYS A 50 16.28 -12.20 6.54
CA LYS A 50 16.93 -13.36 7.18
C LYS A 50 16.37 -14.66 6.62
N TYR A 51 17.08 -15.25 5.66
CA TYR A 51 16.70 -16.56 5.11
C TYR A 51 17.26 -17.68 5.98
N LEU A 52 16.37 -18.50 6.53
CA LEU A 52 16.70 -19.67 7.34
C LEU A 52 16.17 -20.93 6.67
N GLN A 53 16.93 -22.03 6.73
CA GLN A 53 16.44 -23.36 6.30
C GLN A 53 15.68 -24.04 7.45
N GLY A 54 14.53 -23.47 7.83
CA GLY A 54 13.79 -23.84 9.02
C GLY A 54 14.43 -23.24 10.29
N GLY A 55 13.63 -23.12 11.33
CA GLY A 55 14.12 -22.68 12.63
C GLY A 55 13.43 -21.43 13.15
N VAL A 56 13.98 -20.92 14.24
CA VAL A 56 13.47 -19.77 14.97
C VAL A 56 14.39 -18.57 14.78
N VAL A 57 13.80 -17.40 14.87
CA VAL A 57 14.48 -16.10 14.86
C VAL A 57 14.44 -15.56 16.28
N ASP A 58 15.60 -15.31 16.86
CA ASP A 58 15.73 -14.64 18.15
C ASP A 58 15.66 -13.12 18.02
N ALA A 59 15.94 -12.41 19.10
CA ALA A 59 15.85 -10.96 19.18
C ALA A 59 16.96 -10.21 18.43
N GLU A 60 18.07 -10.87 18.03
CA GLU A 60 19.21 -10.20 17.40
C GLU A 60 18.84 -9.51 16.07
N PRO A 61 18.15 -10.16 15.11
CA PRO A 61 17.73 -9.51 13.88
C PRO A 61 16.80 -8.30 14.09
N LEU A 62 15.94 -8.33 15.12
CA LEU A 62 15.09 -7.18 15.46
C LEU A 62 15.91 -5.99 15.97
N ARG A 63 16.95 -6.24 16.75
CA ARG A 63 17.87 -5.20 17.23
C ARG A 63 18.72 -4.64 16.09
N GLU A 64 19.03 -5.45 15.09
CA GLU A 64 19.70 -4.98 13.86
C GLU A 64 18.79 -4.01 13.09
N VAL A 65 17.49 -4.32 12.92
CA VAL A 65 16.51 -3.40 12.31
C VAL A 65 16.38 -2.10 13.12
N LEU A 66 16.31 -2.18 14.44
CA LEU A 66 16.29 -1.01 15.31
C LEU A 66 17.57 -0.16 15.17
N SER A 67 18.73 -0.83 15.03
CA SER A 67 20.00 -0.15 14.78
C SER A 67 19.98 0.64 13.45
N SER A 68 19.41 0.09 12.39
CA SER A 68 19.26 0.79 11.12
C SER A 68 18.38 2.05 11.26
N TRP A 69 17.30 1.99 12.03
CA TRP A 69 16.47 3.16 12.35
C TRP A 69 17.25 4.27 13.06
N ILE A 70 18.06 3.93 14.09
CA ILE A 70 18.91 4.90 14.78
C ILE A 70 19.90 5.55 13.81
N GLN A 71 20.45 4.79 12.86
CA GLN A 71 21.37 5.31 11.84
C GLN A 71 20.67 6.25 10.85
N LEU A 72 19.42 5.96 10.48
CA LEU A 72 18.62 6.80 9.57
C LEU A 72 18.30 8.19 10.16
N LYS A 73 18.28 8.35 11.48
CA LYS A 73 18.14 9.68 12.13
C LYS A 73 19.30 10.62 11.83
N ASP A 74 20.46 10.11 11.43
CA ASP A 74 21.62 10.89 11.00
C ASP A 74 22.02 10.50 9.57
N LEU A 75 21.18 10.91 8.60
CA LEU A 75 21.37 10.61 7.18
C LEU A 75 22.71 11.13 6.67
N ALA A 76 23.16 12.28 7.13
CA ALA A 76 24.45 12.85 6.70
C ALA A 76 25.64 11.98 7.11
N ARG A 77 25.62 11.44 8.33
CA ARG A 77 26.62 10.47 8.80
C ARG A 77 26.51 9.16 8.06
N LEU A 78 25.29 8.63 7.89
CA LEU A 78 25.05 7.37 7.22
C LEU A 78 25.54 7.41 5.76
N GLN A 79 25.28 8.52 5.05
CA GLN A 79 25.74 8.78 3.69
C GLN A 79 27.25 8.62 3.54
N ASN A 80 28.03 9.05 4.54
CA ASN A 80 29.48 8.99 4.49
C ASN A 80 30.08 7.58 4.74
N VAL A 81 29.36 6.69 5.38
CA VAL A 81 29.84 5.36 5.79
C VAL A 81 29.15 4.20 5.08
N ALA A 82 28.12 4.47 4.28
CA ALA A 82 27.35 3.50 3.53
C ALA A 82 28.08 3.04 2.27
N ASN A 83 27.71 1.87 1.75
CA ASN A 83 28.15 1.44 0.42
C ASN A 83 27.51 2.27 -0.69
N THR A 84 28.03 2.20 -1.91
CA THR A 84 27.59 3.05 -3.05
C THR A 84 26.10 2.87 -3.40
N LYS A 85 25.55 1.66 -3.25
CA LYS A 85 24.15 1.40 -3.53
C LYS A 85 23.26 2.09 -2.49
N LEU A 86 23.60 1.92 -1.22
CA LEU A 86 22.87 2.56 -0.12
C LEU A 86 23.00 4.09 -0.21
N GLN A 87 24.20 4.62 -0.52
CA GLN A 87 24.39 6.07 -0.70
C GLN A 87 23.44 6.68 -1.74
N ARG A 88 23.28 5.99 -2.88
CA ARG A 88 22.34 6.43 -3.92
C ARG A 88 20.91 6.48 -3.37
N LYS A 89 20.48 5.39 -2.74
CA LYS A 89 19.11 5.24 -2.23
C LYS A 89 18.81 6.20 -1.07
N LEU A 90 19.80 6.53 -0.25
CA LEU A 90 19.66 7.51 0.83
C LEU A 90 19.37 8.92 0.33
N SER A 91 19.81 9.29 -0.87
CA SER A 91 19.47 10.59 -1.46
C SER A 91 18.01 10.65 -1.91
N GLU A 92 17.47 9.55 -2.45
CA GLU A 92 16.05 9.43 -2.79
C GLU A 92 15.19 9.39 -1.50
N LEU A 93 15.64 8.65 -0.49
CA LEU A 93 15.00 8.56 0.82
C LEU A 93 14.89 9.94 1.50
N ALA A 94 15.96 10.75 1.46
CA ALA A 94 15.93 12.08 2.05
C ALA A 94 14.86 12.97 1.41
N ALA A 95 14.72 12.92 0.08
CA ALA A 95 13.68 13.65 -0.64
C ALA A 95 12.26 13.18 -0.24
N ALA A 96 12.05 11.87 -0.11
CA ALA A 96 10.75 11.32 0.28
C ALA A 96 10.39 11.65 1.75
N LEU A 97 11.37 11.70 2.65
CA LEU A 97 11.14 12.08 4.05
C LEU A 97 10.73 13.57 4.20
N ASP A 98 11.16 14.43 3.28
CA ASP A 98 10.73 15.84 3.25
C ASP A 98 9.28 15.99 2.74
N GLU A 99 8.68 14.95 2.16
CA GLU A 99 7.33 14.94 1.56
C GLU A 99 6.27 14.20 2.40
N ASP A 100 6.48 14.02 3.71
CA ASP A 100 5.47 13.44 4.62
C ASP A 100 5.17 11.93 4.39
N TYR A 101 6.18 11.14 4.00
CA TYR A 101 6.06 9.68 3.86
C TYR A 101 6.12 8.99 5.21
N GLU A 102 5.26 7.98 5.40
CA GLU A 102 5.37 7.04 6.52
C GLU A 102 6.58 6.10 6.32
N VAL A 103 7.27 5.73 7.40
CA VAL A 103 8.38 4.79 7.35
C VAL A 103 8.02 3.45 7.99
N SER A 104 8.17 2.37 7.26
CA SER A 104 7.98 1.00 7.75
C SER A 104 9.31 0.25 7.76
N PHE A 105 9.74 -0.16 8.94
CA PHE A 105 10.86 -1.10 9.09
C PHE A 105 10.33 -2.52 9.00
N GLU A 106 10.87 -3.32 8.09
CA GLU A 106 10.40 -4.68 7.84
C GLU A 106 11.54 -5.69 8.01
N LEU A 107 11.39 -6.59 8.97
CA LEU A 107 12.20 -7.81 9.05
C LEU A 107 11.46 -8.92 8.30
N ILE A 108 11.97 -9.34 7.14
CA ILE A 108 11.42 -10.48 6.40
C ILE A 108 12.22 -11.74 6.74
N THR A 109 11.54 -12.83 7.08
CA THR A 109 12.21 -14.08 7.46
C THR A 109 11.41 -15.31 7.08
N THR A 110 12.12 -16.43 6.83
CA THR A 110 11.51 -17.75 6.65
C THR A 110 11.44 -18.54 7.97
N GLY A 111 11.87 -17.96 9.07
CA GLY A 111 11.75 -18.53 10.43
C GLY A 111 10.52 -18.03 11.18
N VAL A 112 10.34 -18.50 12.40
CA VAL A 112 9.31 -18.08 13.35
C VAL A 112 9.99 -17.35 14.51
N LEU A 113 9.39 -16.27 15.03
CA LEU A 113 9.92 -15.54 16.19
C LEU A 113 9.87 -16.41 17.46
N THR A 114 10.91 -16.32 18.28
CA THR A 114 10.86 -16.82 19.67
C THR A 114 9.98 -15.92 20.52
N GLU A 115 9.50 -16.41 21.68
CA GLU A 115 8.75 -15.59 22.64
C GLU A 115 9.52 -14.32 23.04
N SER A 116 10.82 -14.45 23.32
CA SER A 116 11.67 -13.30 23.65
C SER A 116 11.77 -12.28 22.52
N ALA A 117 11.80 -12.75 21.26
CA ALA A 117 11.80 -11.85 20.10
C ALA A 117 10.45 -11.16 19.92
N GLN A 118 9.36 -11.83 20.25
CA GLN A 118 8.00 -11.25 20.27
C GLN A 118 7.88 -10.11 21.29
N ASP A 119 8.39 -10.33 22.53
CA ASP A 119 8.41 -9.31 23.58
C ASP A 119 9.25 -8.08 23.19
N ASP A 120 10.41 -8.31 22.56
CA ASP A 120 11.25 -7.23 22.04
C ASP A 120 10.52 -6.46 20.91
N LEU A 121 9.82 -7.15 20.01
CA LEU A 121 9.03 -6.52 18.93
C LEU A 121 7.95 -5.59 19.50
N GLU A 122 7.17 -6.06 20.47
CA GLU A 122 6.14 -5.24 21.13
C GLU A 122 6.74 -4.00 21.81
N THR A 123 7.91 -4.18 22.43
CA THR A 123 8.63 -3.09 23.08
C THR A 123 9.08 -2.04 22.05
N PHE A 124 9.63 -2.48 20.92
CA PHE A 124 10.07 -1.58 19.84
C PHE A 124 8.90 -0.87 19.17
N GLN A 125 7.78 -1.54 18.96
CA GLN A 125 6.56 -0.92 18.42
C GLN A 125 6.07 0.22 19.34
N LYS A 126 6.05 -0.01 20.65
CA LYS A 126 5.67 1.02 21.63
C LYS A 126 6.65 2.19 21.65
N GLN A 127 7.95 1.90 21.53
CA GLN A 127 8.98 2.94 21.50
C GLN A 127 8.90 3.80 20.24
N LEU A 128 8.70 3.19 19.07
CA LEU A 128 8.54 3.92 17.79
C LEU A 128 7.29 4.80 17.81
N ALA A 129 6.16 4.29 18.27
CA ALA A 129 4.93 5.06 18.40
C ALA A 129 5.10 6.29 19.33
N ALA A 130 5.77 6.10 20.49
CA ALA A 130 6.03 7.19 21.42
C ALA A 130 7.00 8.26 20.88
N LEU A 131 7.84 7.90 19.92
CA LEU A 131 8.79 8.82 19.27
C LEU A 131 8.13 9.56 18.11
N GLY A 132 7.24 8.92 17.35
CA GLY A 132 6.45 9.56 16.30
C GLY A 132 5.61 10.73 16.84
N GLU A 133 5.08 10.62 18.07
CA GLU A 133 4.37 11.71 18.73
C GLU A 133 5.24 12.95 19.05
N LYS A 134 6.56 12.76 19.15
CA LYS A 134 7.50 13.84 19.58
C LYS A 134 8.27 14.48 18.42
N ASP A 135 8.61 13.71 17.42
CA ASP A 135 9.60 14.09 16.41
C ASP A 135 8.99 14.31 15.00
N ASP A 136 7.65 14.30 14.85
CA ASP A 136 6.94 14.34 13.56
C ASP A 136 7.38 13.22 12.57
N PHE A 137 8.00 12.14 13.06
CA PHE A 137 8.52 11.06 12.27
C PHE A 137 7.68 9.79 12.53
N ASP A 138 6.75 9.53 11.64
CA ASP A 138 5.85 8.38 11.77
C ASP A 138 6.53 7.11 11.26
N ALA A 139 6.98 6.26 12.20
CA ALA A 139 7.68 5.02 11.89
C ALA A 139 7.02 3.82 12.56
N THR A 140 6.92 2.73 11.81
CA THR A 140 6.42 1.44 12.28
C THR A 140 7.45 0.34 12.11
N ILE A 141 7.35 -0.75 12.87
CA ILE A 141 8.17 -1.95 12.70
C ILE A 141 7.28 -3.18 12.54
N HIS A 142 7.57 -3.98 11.53
CA HIS A 142 6.85 -5.21 11.21
C HIS A 142 7.80 -6.38 11.04
N VAL A 143 7.37 -7.55 11.49
CA VAL A 143 8.03 -8.81 11.16
C VAL A 143 7.12 -9.58 10.21
N ILE A 144 7.69 -9.92 9.07
CA ILE A 144 7.07 -10.78 8.06
C ILE A 144 7.75 -12.14 8.20
N ASP A 145 7.24 -12.93 9.15
CA ASP A 145 7.72 -14.28 9.41
C ASP A 145 7.26 -15.28 8.35
N ASN A 146 7.52 -16.56 8.51
CA ASN A 146 7.21 -17.57 7.50
C ASN A 146 5.70 -17.68 7.24
N GLU A 147 4.84 -17.48 8.24
CA GLU A 147 3.38 -17.57 8.10
C GLU A 147 2.83 -16.34 7.39
N GLU A 148 3.22 -15.14 7.82
CA GLU A 148 2.85 -13.89 7.18
C GLU A 148 3.41 -13.79 5.75
N LEU A 149 4.64 -14.25 5.53
CA LEU A 149 5.28 -14.29 4.21
C LEU A 149 4.50 -15.20 3.25
N ARG A 150 4.10 -16.40 3.73
CA ARG A 150 3.27 -17.33 2.97
C ARG A 150 1.92 -16.70 2.64
N ARG A 151 1.25 -16.10 3.62
CA ARG A 151 -0.03 -15.42 3.45
C ARG A 151 0.04 -14.31 2.40
N ARG A 152 1.07 -13.47 2.46
CA ARG A 152 1.30 -12.40 1.49
C ARG A 152 1.57 -12.94 0.08
N TYR A 153 2.32 -14.02 -0.02
CA TYR A 153 2.62 -14.65 -1.31
C TYR A 153 1.41 -15.36 -1.91
N GLU A 154 0.64 -16.11 -1.12
CA GLU A 154 -0.64 -16.70 -1.55
C GLU A 154 -1.60 -15.61 -2.04
N TYR A 155 -1.73 -14.52 -1.28
CA TYR A 155 -2.51 -13.36 -1.70
C TYR A 155 -2.00 -12.75 -3.03
N ALA A 156 -0.70 -12.64 -3.20
CA ALA A 156 -0.08 -12.15 -4.43
C ALA A 156 -0.42 -13.05 -5.64
N ILE A 157 -0.39 -14.37 -5.47
CA ILE A 157 -0.78 -15.33 -6.53
C ILE A 157 -2.28 -15.23 -6.84
N GLU A 158 -3.13 -15.15 -5.82
CA GLU A 158 -4.58 -15.02 -5.98
C GLU A 158 -4.97 -13.71 -6.65
N SER A 159 -4.16 -12.65 -6.50
CA SER A 159 -4.39 -11.33 -7.09
C SER A 159 -4.38 -11.35 -8.62
N ASP A 160 -3.73 -12.32 -9.23
CA ASP A 160 -3.73 -12.48 -10.69
C ASP A 160 -5.09 -12.94 -11.25
N ASN A 161 -5.99 -13.42 -10.39
CA ASN A 161 -7.29 -13.96 -10.83
C ASN A 161 -8.48 -13.48 -9.96
N PRO A 162 -8.85 -12.18 -10.03
CA PRO A 162 -9.93 -11.63 -9.22
C PRO A 162 -11.29 -12.28 -9.58
N SER A 163 -12.04 -12.67 -8.56
CA SER A 163 -13.30 -13.40 -8.70
C SER A 163 -14.57 -12.54 -8.56
N ILE A 164 -14.42 -11.22 -8.30
CA ILE A 164 -15.57 -10.36 -8.03
C ILE A 164 -16.37 -10.08 -9.30
N ASN A 165 -17.64 -10.46 -9.27
CA ASN A 165 -18.62 -10.04 -10.27
C ASN A 165 -19.58 -9.04 -9.61
N TYR A 166 -19.81 -7.90 -10.27
CA TYR A 166 -20.63 -6.84 -9.69
C TYR A 166 -21.46 -6.12 -10.77
N LYS A 167 -22.66 -5.70 -10.39
CA LYS A 167 -23.53 -4.88 -11.22
C LYS A 167 -23.58 -3.47 -10.67
N LEU A 168 -22.96 -2.55 -11.39
CA LEU A 168 -22.89 -1.13 -11.03
C LEU A 168 -24.06 -0.38 -11.67
N SER A 169 -24.89 0.26 -10.85
CA SER A 169 -25.94 1.14 -11.36
C SER A 169 -25.35 2.47 -11.81
N LEU A 170 -25.60 2.83 -13.06
CA LEU A 170 -25.25 4.12 -13.65
C LEU A 170 -26.49 5.03 -13.81
N THR A 171 -27.63 4.62 -13.28
CA THR A 171 -28.89 5.35 -13.40
C THR A 171 -28.76 6.76 -12.78
N GLY A 172 -29.05 7.77 -13.55
CA GLY A 172 -28.92 9.18 -13.13
C GLY A 172 -27.49 9.74 -13.15
N SER A 173 -26.49 8.93 -13.46
CA SER A 173 -25.11 9.36 -13.58
C SER A 173 -24.78 9.76 -15.04
N LYS A 174 -23.93 10.78 -15.20
CA LYS A 174 -23.31 11.10 -16.49
C LYS A 174 -22.03 10.29 -16.61
N PHE A 175 -21.91 9.51 -17.68
CA PHE A 175 -20.74 8.66 -17.90
C PHE A 175 -20.34 8.66 -19.38
N MET A 176 -19.08 8.31 -19.62
CA MET A 176 -18.55 7.95 -20.92
C MET A 176 -18.32 6.42 -20.92
N PHE A 177 -18.88 5.73 -21.88
CA PHE A 177 -18.59 4.33 -22.16
C PHE A 177 -18.19 4.22 -23.62
N ASN A 178 -16.94 3.87 -23.88
CA ASN A 178 -16.38 3.85 -25.23
C ASN A 178 -15.21 2.86 -25.32
N GLU A 179 -14.77 2.60 -26.53
CA GLU A 179 -13.55 1.84 -26.81
C GLU A 179 -12.41 2.81 -27.17
N ILE A 180 -11.28 2.69 -26.48
CA ILE A 180 -10.08 3.51 -26.71
C ILE A 180 -8.91 2.57 -26.98
N ALA A 181 -8.32 2.69 -28.17
CA ALA A 181 -7.22 1.83 -28.61
C ALA A 181 -7.51 0.32 -28.47
N GLY A 182 -8.74 -0.10 -28.77
CA GLY A 182 -9.18 -1.49 -28.66
C GLY A 182 -9.55 -1.94 -27.24
N THR A 183 -9.54 -1.03 -26.26
CA THR A 183 -9.87 -1.33 -24.87
C THR A 183 -11.19 -0.66 -24.49
N PRO A 184 -12.21 -1.42 -24.03
CA PRO A 184 -13.42 -0.84 -23.46
C PRO A 184 -13.12 -0.06 -22.19
N VAL A 185 -13.66 1.16 -22.09
CA VAL A 185 -13.41 2.11 -21.00
C VAL A 185 -14.72 2.71 -20.51
N LEU A 186 -14.91 2.69 -19.19
CA LEU A 186 -15.94 3.49 -18.51
C LEU A 186 -15.25 4.62 -17.73
N VAL A 187 -15.80 5.84 -17.82
CA VAL A 187 -15.47 6.95 -16.94
C VAL A 187 -16.77 7.57 -16.43
N VAL A 188 -16.91 7.69 -15.13
CA VAL A 188 -18.15 8.18 -14.50
C VAL A 188 -17.83 9.03 -13.25
N ALA A 189 -18.64 10.07 -13.02
CA ALA A 189 -18.73 10.72 -11.71
C ALA A 189 -19.66 9.85 -10.84
N LEU A 190 -19.06 8.94 -10.05
CA LEU A 190 -19.79 7.97 -9.26
C LEU A 190 -20.18 8.59 -7.91
N PRO A 191 -21.47 8.55 -7.50
CA PRO A 191 -21.85 8.97 -6.15
C PRO A 191 -21.11 8.16 -5.09
N LEU A 192 -20.63 8.80 -4.01
CA LEU A 192 -19.94 8.09 -2.93
C LEU A 192 -20.78 6.98 -2.31
N LYS A 193 -22.11 7.15 -2.31
CA LYS A 193 -23.05 6.11 -1.84
C LYS A 193 -23.02 4.82 -2.69
N GLU A 194 -22.62 4.88 -3.94
CA GLU A 194 -22.42 3.69 -4.77
C GLU A 194 -21.06 3.03 -4.46
N CYS A 195 -20.05 3.82 -4.10
CA CYS A 195 -18.74 3.28 -3.71
C CYS A 195 -18.83 2.37 -2.48
N ILE A 196 -19.65 2.71 -1.48
CA ILE A 196 -19.79 1.88 -0.27
C ILE A 196 -20.54 0.57 -0.49
N LYS A 197 -21.17 0.39 -1.66
CA LYS A 197 -21.83 -0.85 -2.06
C LYS A 197 -20.90 -1.82 -2.77
N LEU A 198 -19.73 -1.38 -3.21
CA LEU A 198 -18.77 -2.25 -3.88
C LEU A 198 -18.39 -3.41 -2.96
N PRO A 199 -18.47 -4.67 -3.44
CA PRO A 199 -18.10 -5.84 -2.65
C PRO A 199 -16.59 -5.90 -2.45
N GLY A 200 -16.14 -6.57 -1.39
CA GLY A 200 -14.73 -6.89 -1.19
C GLY A 200 -13.87 -5.73 -0.66
N ILE A 201 -14.45 -4.57 -0.27
CA ILE A 201 -13.68 -3.49 0.36
C ILE A 201 -13.24 -3.91 1.77
N LYS A 202 -14.13 -4.52 2.56
CA LYS A 202 -13.89 -4.85 3.98
C LYS A 202 -12.85 -5.94 4.18
N ASP A 203 -12.88 -6.94 3.34
CA ASP A 203 -11.99 -8.12 3.38
C ASP A 203 -10.78 -7.99 2.44
N GLY A 204 -10.69 -6.89 1.69
CA GLY A 204 -9.59 -6.61 0.78
C GLY A 204 -9.68 -7.31 -0.58
N THR A 205 -10.67 -8.18 -0.81
CA THR A 205 -10.77 -8.94 -2.08
C THR A 205 -10.96 -8.07 -3.31
N LEU A 206 -11.55 -6.87 -3.16
CA LEU A 206 -11.67 -5.89 -4.25
C LEU A 206 -10.31 -5.35 -4.71
N PHE A 207 -9.29 -5.40 -3.85
CA PHE A 207 -7.97 -4.81 -4.08
C PHE A 207 -6.91 -5.85 -4.49
N GLN A 208 -7.31 -7.03 -4.87
CA GLN A 208 -6.39 -8.14 -5.18
C GLN A 208 -5.38 -7.83 -6.30
N LYS A 209 -5.77 -7.07 -7.33
CA LYS A 209 -4.82 -6.54 -8.33
C LYS A 209 -4.18 -5.21 -7.94
N ASN A 210 -4.48 -4.69 -6.76
CA ASN A 210 -3.78 -3.53 -6.23
C ASN A 210 -2.51 -3.98 -5.52
N VAL A 211 -1.44 -4.00 -6.23
CA VAL A 211 -0.08 -4.36 -5.79
C VAL A 211 0.38 -3.56 -4.56
N ARG A 212 -0.31 -2.47 -4.26
CA ARG A 212 0.02 -1.45 -3.27
C ARG A 212 -1.06 -1.37 -2.21
N GLN A 213 -1.37 -2.50 -1.55
CA GLN A 213 -2.29 -2.49 -0.43
C GLN A 213 -1.81 -1.55 0.67
N SER A 214 -2.69 -0.62 1.04
CA SER A 214 -2.49 0.31 2.13
C SER A 214 -2.20 -0.44 3.44
N LEU A 215 -1.01 -0.27 3.93
CA LEU A 215 -0.58 -0.73 5.24
C LEU A 215 -0.71 0.42 6.25
N GLY A 216 -1.93 0.83 6.56
CA GLY A 216 -2.12 1.84 7.59
C GLY A 216 -3.42 2.65 7.42
N THR A 217 -4.13 2.87 8.53
CA THR A 217 -5.42 3.57 8.56
C THR A 217 -5.32 5.02 9.04
N SER A 218 -4.13 5.54 9.30
CA SER A 218 -3.90 6.77 10.05
C SER A 218 -2.94 7.77 9.41
N ASN A 219 -2.96 7.94 8.10
CA ASN A 219 -2.13 8.96 7.47
C ASN A 219 -2.88 10.29 7.24
N ALA A 220 -2.13 11.36 6.93
CA ALA A 220 -2.66 12.69 6.66
C ALA A 220 -3.68 12.70 5.50
N VAL A 221 -3.47 11.85 4.49
CA VAL A 221 -4.37 11.67 3.34
C VAL A 221 -5.74 11.15 3.80
N ASN A 222 -5.78 10.12 4.62
CA ASN A 222 -7.04 9.57 5.16
C ASN A 222 -7.78 10.57 6.02
N LYS A 223 -7.06 11.38 6.82
CA LYS A 223 -7.64 12.51 7.57
C LYS A 223 -8.23 13.55 6.61
N GLY A 224 -7.50 13.92 5.56
CA GLY A 224 -7.95 14.86 4.53
C GLY A 224 -9.23 14.39 3.85
N ILE A 225 -9.27 13.12 3.40
CA ILE A 225 -10.45 12.50 2.79
C ILE A 225 -11.65 12.54 3.75
N ARG A 226 -11.46 12.11 5.00
CA ARG A 226 -12.50 12.11 6.02
C ARG A 226 -13.03 13.52 6.30
N ASN A 227 -12.15 14.49 6.48
CA ASN A 227 -12.52 15.89 6.72
C ASN A 227 -13.32 16.46 5.56
N THR A 228 -12.98 16.12 4.32
CA THR A 228 -13.74 16.55 3.15
C THR A 228 -15.14 15.94 3.13
N ILE A 229 -15.26 14.62 3.38
CA ILE A 229 -16.58 13.92 3.40
C ILE A 229 -17.50 14.44 4.49
N THR A 230 -16.97 14.75 5.67
CA THR A 230 -17.76 15.15 6.83
C THR A 230 -17.96 16.66 6.97
N GLY A 231 -17.21 17.45 6.22
CA GLY A 231 -17.20 18.91 6.28
C GLY A 231 -18.02 19.60 5.19
N ASP A 232 -17.92 20.93 5.16
CA ASP A 232 -18.67 21.80 4.25
C ASP A 232 -18.21 21.69 2.78
N LYS A 233 -17.00 21.20 2.53
CA LYS A 233 -16.43 21.02 1.19
C LYS A 233 -16.77 19.67 0.54
N ARG A 234 -17.75 18.97 1.07
CA ARG A 234 -18.15 17.64 0.60
C ARG A 234 -18.56 17.62 -0.87
N ALA A 235 -19.28 18.62 -1.33
CA ALA A 235 -19.71 18.75 -2.73
C ALA A 235 -18.51 18.90 -3.70
N ASP A 236 -17.39 19.41 -3.19
CA ASP A 236 -16.16 19.59 -3.96
C ASP A 236 -15.24 18.36 -3.96
N PHE A 237 -15.64 17.26 -3.30
CA PHE A 237 -14.83 16.05 -3.16
C PHE A 237 -14.26 15.55 -4.49
N PHE A 238 -15.05 15.64 -5.55
CA PHE A 238 -14.65 15.25 -6.91
C PHE A 238 -13.40 15.96 -7.41
N PHE A 239 -13.19 17.22 -7.00
CA PHE A 239 -12.07 18.05 -7.48
C PHE A 239 -10.81 17.89 -6.63
N PHE A 240 -10.94 17.42 -5.40
CA PHE A 240 -9.80 17.22 -4.48
C PHE A 240 -9.24 15.80 -4.52
N HIS A 241 -9.84 14.92 -5.32
CA HIS A 241 -9.54 13.50 -5.30
C HIS A 241 -9.06 13.00 -6.65
N ASN A 242 -7.97 12.20 -6.67
CA ASN A 242 -7.43 11.61 -7.90
C ASN A 242 -8.35 10.55 -8.54
N GLY A 243 -9.40 10.15 -7.81
CA GLY A 243 -10.37 9.17 -8.26
C GLY A 243 -9.97 7.73 -7.93
N VAL A 244 -10.81 6.81 -8.42
CA VAL A 244 -10.65 5.37 -8.30
C VAL A 244 -10.48 4.77 -9.68
N THR A 245 -9.53 3.87 -9.83
CA THR A 245 -9.32 3.13 -11.08
C THR A 245 -9.49 1.64 -10.81
N ALA A 246 -10.33 1.00 -11.61
CA ALA A 246 -10.60 -0.43 -11.55
C ALA A 246 -10.28 -1.10 -12.88
N LEU A 247 -9.95 -2.38 -12.82
CA LEU A 247 -9.84 -3.29 -13.96
C LEU A 247 -10.95 -4.32 -13.87
N CYS A 248 -11.36 -4.86 -14.99
CA CYS A 248 -12.22 -6.03 -15.07
C CYS A 248 -11.84 -6.91 -16.25
N ASN A 249 -12.18 -8.18 -16.20
CA ASN A 249 -11.94 -9.10 -17.33
C ASN A 249 -12.98 -8.90 -18.46
N LYS A 250 -14.20 -8.48 -18.08
CA LYS A 250 -15.27 -8.17 -19.03
C LYS A 250 -16.25 -7.17 -18.44
N MET A 251 -16.74 -6.23 -19.28
CA MET A 251 -17.82 -5.32 -18.91
C MET A 251 -18.91 -5.27 -19.98
N GLU A 252 -20.17 -5.23 -19.54
CA GLU A 252 -21.34 -5.15 -20.42
C GLU A 252 -22.31 -4.08 -19.90
N LEU A 253 -22.63 -3.12 -20.76
CA LEU A 253 -23.59 -2.05 -20.42
C LEU A 253 -24.97 -2.38 -21.00
N SER A 254 -25.98 -2.45 -20.17
CA SER A 254 -27.38 -2.68 -20.59
C SER A 254 -28.34 -1.95 -19.65
N GLY A 255 -29.27 -1.19 -20.22
CA GLY A 255 -30.38 -0.55 -19.47
C GLY A 255 -29.93 0.42 -18.34
N GLY A 256 -28.71 0.99 -18.42
CA GLY A 256 -28.16 1.86 -17.36
C GLY A 256 -27.50 1.09 -16.22
N GLU A 257 -27.33 -0.22 -16.35
CA GLU A 257 -26.58 -1.10 -15.45
C GLU A 257 -25.32 -1.61 -16.16
N LEU A 258 -24.18 -1.55 -15.49
CA LEU A 258 -22.91 -2.07 -15.96
C LEU A 258 -22.59 -3.37 -15.22
N SER A 259 -22.57 -4.48 -15.94
CA SER A 259 -22.12 -5.78 -15.42
C SER A 259 -20.59 -5.86 -15.54
N LEU A 260 -19.92 -6.10 -14.43
CA LEU A 260 -18.46 -6.20 -14.32
C LEU A 260 -18.09 -7.63 -13.89
N HIS A 261 -17.21 -8.28 -14.62
CA HIS A 261 -16.71 -9.62 -14.33
C HIS A 261 -15.21 -9.55 -14.01
N GLY A 262 -14.79 -10.15 -12.90
CA GLY A 262 -13.40 -10.11 -12.45
C GLY A 262 -12.96 -8.69 -12.07
N LEU A 263 -13.81 -7.96 -11.33
CA LEU A 263 -13.55 -6.59 -10.89
C LEU A 263 -12.43 -6.55 -9.86
N SER A 264 -11.47 -5.66 -10.05
CA SER A 264 -10.45 -5.31 -9.06
C SER A 264 -10.11 -3.82 -9.14
N VAL A 265 -9.89 -3.20 -8.00
CA VAL A 265 -9.46 -1.79 -7.90
C VAL A 265 -7.95 -1.73 -7.80
N VAL A 266 -7.30 -1.05 -8.75
CA VAL A 266 -5.83 -0.92 -8.83
C VAL A 266 -5.32 0.43 -8.33
N ASN A 267 -6.20 1.42 -8.15
CA ASN A 267 -5.86 2.72 -7.56
C ASN A 267 -7.08 3.26 -6.80
N GLY A 268 -6.86 3.94 -5.66
CA GLY A 268 -7.92 4.50 -4.83
C GLY A 268 -8.38 3.58 -3.69
N CYS A 269 -7.58 2.58 -3.31
CA CYS A 269 -7.85 1.66 -2.20
C CYS A 269 -8.06 2.41 -0.87
N GLN A 270 -7.15 3.30 -0.50
CA GLN A 270 -7.26 4.12 0.71
C GLN A 270 -8.53 4.98 0.70
N SER A 271 -8.85 5.54 -0.47
CA SER A 271 -10.05 6.33 -0.66
C SER A 271 -11.32 5.54 -0.41
N LEU A 272 -11.44 4.35 -1.01
CA LEU A 272 -12.60 3.49 -0.81
C LEU A 272 -12.73 3.01 0.64
N ASN A 273 -11.63 2.64 1.29
CA ASN A 273 -11.63 2.29 2.70
C ASN A 273 -12.07 3.46 3.59
N THR A 274 -11.58 4.68 3.31
CA THR A 274 -11.96 5.87 4.07
C THR A 274 -13.42 6.26 3.80
N ILE A 275 -13.89 6.22 2.55
CA ILE A 275 -15.29 6.43 2.18
C ILE A 275 -16.20 5.44 2.92
N LEU A 276 -15.82 4.16 2.96
CA LEU A 276 -16.57 3.12 3.68
C LEU A 276 -16.58 3.37 5.19
N SER A 277 -15.47 3.83 5.78
CA SER A 277 -15.40 4.19 7.19
C SER A 277 -16.33 5.37 7.56
N CYS A 278 -16.67 6.22 6.58
CA CYS A 278 -17.62 7.33 6.70
C CYS A 278 -19.03 6.95 6.24
N SER A 279 -19.37 5.66 6.14
CA SER A 279 -20.62 5.15 5.52
C SER A 279 -21.89 5.79 6.08
N GLU A 280 -21.96 6.06 7.39
CA GLU A 280 -23.14 6.69 8.01
C GLU A 280 -23.39 8.13 7.53
N THR A 281 -22.32 8.85 7.20
CA THR A 281 -22.40 10.18 6.57
C THR A 281 -22.72 10.04 5.08
N VAL A 282 -22.00 9.17 4.39
CA VAL A 282 -22.13 8.95 2.93
C VAL A 282 -23.53 8.52 2.53
N LYS A 283 -24.21 7.67 3.31
CA LYS A 283 -25.61 7.26 3.05
C LYS A 283 -26.61 8.42 3.02
N LYS A 284 -26.31 9.52 3.70
CA LYS A 284 -27.21 10.67 3.89
C LYS A 284 -26.97 11.79 2.89
N VAL A 285 -25.97 11.65 2.00
CA VAL A 285 -25.56 12.71 1.08
C VAL A 285 -25.70 12.25 -0.37
N ASP A 286 -26.21 13.15 -1.22
CA ASP A 286 -26.43 12.92 -2.65
C ASP A 286 -25.53 13.81 -3.54
N ASP A 287 -24.77 14.72 -2.94
CA ASP A 287 -24.00 15.77 -3.59
C ASP A 287 -22.49 15.48 -3.66
N ALA A 288 -22.04 14.31 -3.22
CA ALA A 288 -20.64 13.94 -3.21
C ALA A 288 -20.35 12.82 -4.23
N PHE A 289 -19.35 13.07 -5.09
CA PHE A 289 -18.98 12.20 -6.19
C PHE A 289 -17.49 11.94 -6.19
N VAL A 290 -17.06 10.82 -6.80
CA VAL A 290 -15.67 10.51 -7.10
C VAL A 290 -15.52 10.17 -8.58
N LEU A 291 -14.38 10.51 -9.17
CA LEU A 291 -14.04 10.04 -10.51
C LEU A 291 -13.78 8.54 -10.45
N PHE A 292 -14.61 7.74 -11.14
CA PHE A 292 -14.46 6.30 -11.21
C PHE A 292 -14.19 5.87 -12.66
N ARG A 293 -13.12 5.12 -12.84
CA ARG A 293 -12.66 4.63 -14.15
C ARG A 293 -12.58 3.11 -14.11
N VAL A 294 -13.08 2.46 -15.16
CA VAL A 294 -12.95 1.01 -15.33
C VAL A 294 -12.39 0.72 -16.72
N TYR A 295 -11.41 -0.16 -16.78
CA TYR A 295 -10.82 -0.66 -18.02
C TYR A 295 -11.04 -2.16 -18.11
N GLU A 296 -11.51 -2.62 -19.29
CA GLU A 296 -11.58 -4.06 -19.58
C GLU A 296 -10.19 -4.51 -20.06
N ILE A 297 -9.54 -5.31 -19.23
CA ILE A 297 -8.23 -5.91 -19.54
C ILE A 297 -8.38 -7.39 -19.24
N PRO A 298 -8.54 -8.24 -20.27
CA PRO A 298 -8.76 -9.69 -20.13
C PRO A 298 -7.51 -10.44 -19.65
#